data_3c3230464dc4eeb856d46ea99522b505
#
_entry.id   3c3230464dc4eeb856d46ea99522b505
#
_cell.length_a   1.000
_cell.length_b   1.000
_cell.length_c   1.000
_cell.angle_alpha   90.00
_cell.angle_beta   90.00
_cell.angle_gamma   90.00
#
_symmetry.space_group_name_H-M   'P 1'
#
loop_
_entity.id
_entity.type
_entity.pdbx_description
1 polymer ?
#
loop_
_entity_poly.entity_id
_entity_poly.type
_entity_poly.pdbx_seq_one_letter_code
_entity_poly.pdbx_strand_id
1 'polypeptide(L)'
;MLIRNFNIEEFGEQVYELFMNDVVSEGFYKEFEKDEFYNFLYKNPNFREDGAFVALDSDKVIGFACGFIKNEDKEDASKPGYFNTIFVKKEYRRQYIATQMFEKIVAWFKENGKNAIRSVFLGPCNWPWYVPETDKHNHPGCPAVPINTPYYFFLTRNDFHAQGHIDAFHLPL
;
A
#
# COMPACT_ATOMS: atom_id res chain seq x y z
N MET A 1 6.01 19.47 7.83
CA MET A 1 5.72 18.06 7.53
C MET A 1 6.51 17.17 8.47
N LEU A 2 5.90 16.14 9.01
CA LEU A 2 6.49 15.20 9.97
C LEU A 2 6.08 13.76 9.59
N ILE A 3 7.02 12.80 9.61
CA ILE A 3 6.70 11.37 9.49
C ILE A 3 6.72 10.76 10.90
N ARG A 4 5.60 10.12 11.28
CA ARG A 4 5.43 9.47 12.58
C ARG A 4 5.02 8.00 12.39
N ASN A 5 5.25 7.21 13.42
CA ASN A 5 4.62 5.89 13.52
C ASN A 5 3.10 6.06 13.54
N PHE A 6 2.42 5.14 12.87
CA PHE A 6 0.96 5.09 12.86
C PHE A 6 0.45 4.61 14.23
N ASN A 7 -0.68 5.15 14.62
CA ASN A 7 -1.51 4.65 15.70
C ASN A 7 -2.97 4.66 15.26
N ILE A 8 -3.67 3.56 15.41
CA ILE A 8 -5.02 3.38 14.87
C ILE A 8 -6.04 4.30 15.58
N GLU A 9 -5.88 4.52 16.90
CA GLU A 9 -6.80 5.36 17.66
C GLU A 9 -6.65 6.83 17.29
N GLU A 10 -5.40 7.27 16.99
CA GLU A 10 -5.09 8.66 16.64
C GLU A 10 -5.36 8.96 15.15
N PHE A 11 -4.99 8.04 14.24
CA PHE A 11 -4.93 8.33 12.81
C PHE A 11 -5.83 7.45 11.93
N GLY A 12 -6.41 6.38 12.49
CA GLY A 12 -7.13 5.38 11.70
C GLY A 12 -8.25 5.96 10.84
N GLU A 13 -9.02 6.91 11.38
CA GLU A 13 -10.08 7.58 10.63
C GLU A 13 -9.55 8.46 9.52
N GLN A 14 -8.53 9.28 9.80
CA GLN A 14 -7.95 10.16 8.79
C GLN A 14 -7.28 9.37 7.65
N VAL A 15 -6.72 8.19 7.93
CA VAL A 15 -6.17 7.30 6.87
C VAL A 15 -7.29 6.70 6.01
N TYR A 16 -8.42 6.32 6.60
CA TYR A 16 -9.60 5.91 5.85
C TYR A 16 -10.12 7.04 4.93
N GLU A 17 -10.26 8.25 5.47
CA GLU A 17 -10.66 9.42 4.69
C GLU A 17 -9.69 9.73 3.54
N LEU A 18 -8.38 9.65 3.80
CA LEU A 18 -7.35 9.81 2.78
C LEU A 18 -7.51 8.76 1.68
N PHE A 19 -7.75 7.50 2.03
CA PHE A 19 -7.98 6.43 1.06
C PHE A 19 -9.20 6.73 0.20
N MET A 20 -10.34 7.04 0.80
CA MET A 20 -11.59 7.28 0.08
C MET A 20 -11.53 8.52 -0.81
N ASN A 21 -10.99 9.62 -0.29
CA ASN A 21 -11.03 10.90 -1.00
C ASN A 21 -9.95 11.04 -2.08
N ASP A 22 -8.77 10.46 -1.89
CA ASP A 22 -7.62 10.67 -2.76
C ASP A 22 -7.22 9.42 -3.57
N VAL A 23 -7.49 8.22 -3.05
CA VAL A 23 -7.08 6.97 -3.72
C VAL A 23 -8.22 6.37 -4.51
N VAL A 24 -9.38 6.20 -3.90
CA VAL A 24 -10.57 5.66 -4.56
C VAL A 24 -11.07 6.61 -5.65
N SER A 25 -10.97 7.92 -5.43
CA SER A 25 -11.38 8.94 -6.41
C SER A 25 -10.62 8.87 -7.74
N GLU A 26 -9.46 8.21 -7.78
CA GLU A 26 -8.72 7.95 -9.02
C GLU A 26 -9.34 6.83 -9.88
N GLY A 27 -10.38 6.15 -9.36
CA GLY A 27 -11.20 5.18 -10.12
C GLY A 27 -10.57 3.81 -10.30
N PHE A 28 -9.45 3.56 -9.65
CA PHE A 28 -8.71 2.31 -9.78
C PHE A 28 -9.04 1.32 -8.65
N TYR A 29 -9.03 1.78 -7.40
CA TYR A 29 -9.36 0.95 -6.25
C TYR A 29 -10.87 0.99 -5.97
N LYS A 30 -11.37 -0.12 -5.37
CA LYS A 30 -12.76 -0.22 -4.93
C LYS A 30 -12.98 0.58 -3.65
N GLU A 31 -14.19 1.06 -3.51
CA GLU A 31 -14.67 1.69 -2.30
C GLU A 31 -14.80 0.65 -1.17
N PHE A 32 -14.67 1.13 0.06
CA PHE A 32 -14.95 0.37 1.28
C PHE A 32 -15.86 1.18 2.18
N GLU A 33 -16.83 0.53 2.78
CA GLU A 33 -17.40 1.07 4.00
C GLU A 33 -16.35 1.11 5.11
N LYS A 34 -16.49 2.04 6.07
CA LYS A 34 -15.47 2.25 7.11
C LYS A 34 -15.12 0.95 7.85
N ASP A 35 -16.13 0.20 8.28
CA ASP A 35 -15.91 -1.06 8.99
C ASP A 35 -15.24 -2.12 8.12
N GLU A 36 -15.53 -2.14 6.82
CA GLU A 36 -14.85 -3.02 5.86
C GLU A 36 -13.38 -2.65 5.71
N PHE A 37 -13.07 -1.36 5.59
CA PHE A 37 -11.70 -0.87 5.53
C PHE A 37 -10.90 -1.24 6.78
N TYR A 38 -11.49 -1.05 7.96
CA TYR A 38 -10.87 -1.41 9.24
C TYR A 38 -10.62 -2.93 9.33
N ASN A 39 -11.60 -3.73 8.92
CA ASN A 39 -11.45 -5.19 8.88
C ASN A 39 -10.39 -5.64 7.88
N PHE A 40 -10.36 -5.02 6.70
CA PHE A 40 -9.41 -5.36 5.64
C PHE A 40 -7.97 -5.00 6.01
N LEU A 41 -7.73 -3.79 6.53
CA LEU A 41 -6.38 -3.30 6.79
C LEU A 41 -5.96 -3.51 8.24
N TYR A 42 -6.64 -2.90 9.18
CA TYR A 42 -6.17 -2.84 10.56
C TYR A 42 -6.36 -4.13 11.34
N LYS A 43 -7.38 -4.93 11.00
CA LYS A 43 -7.59 -6.27 11.57
C LYS A 43 -6.94 -7.38 10.75
N ASN A 44 -6.20 -7.05 9.69
CA ASN A 44 -5.42 -8.03 8.97
C ASN A 44 -4.39 -8.66 9.93
N PRO A 45 -4.32 -10.00 10.04
CA PRO A 45 -3.44 -10.65 11.02
C PRO A 45 -1.95 -10.37 10.80
N ASN A 46 -1.59 -9.88 9.62
CA ASN A 46 -0.21 -9.53 9.28
C ASN A 46 0.07 -8.02 9.38
N PHE A 47 -0.94 -7.22 9.74
CA PHE A 47 -0.76 -5.80 9.96
C PHE A 47 -0.14 -5.54 11.33
N ARG A 48 0.81 -4.60 11.38
CA ARG A 48 1.45 -4.17 12.61
C ARG A 48 1.59 -2.64 12.61
N GLU A 49 1.15 -2.00 13.69
CA GLU A 49 1.26 -0.53 13.82
C GLU A 49 2.70 -0.04 13.78
N ASP A 50 3.64 -0.81 14.33
CA ASP A 50 5.07 -0.47 14.31
C ASP A 50 5.70 -0.53 12.91
N GLY A 51 5.05 -1.22 11.97
CA GLY A 51 5.41 -1.28 10.55
C GLY A 51 4.62 -0.30 9.67
N ALA A 52 3.86 0.62 10.27
CA ALA A 52 3.03 1.58 9.57
C ALA A 52 3.40 3.02 9.94
N PHE A 53 3.33 3.93 8.96
CA PHE A 53 3.77 5.32 9.10
C PHE A 53 2.77 6.28 8.47
N VAL A 54 2.60 7.44 9.10
CA VAL A 54 1.84 8.57 8.58
C VAL A 54 2.73 9.76 8.30
N ALA A 55 2.42 10.48 7.25
CA ALA A 55 2.93 11.80 6.99
C ALA A 55 1.90 12.84 7.43
N LEU A 56 2.33 13.83 8.19
CA LEU A 56 1.49 14.87 8.77
C LEU A 56 1.88 16.25 8.24
N ASP A 57 0.88 17.04 7.90
CA ASP A 57 1.00 18.49 7.81
C ASP A 57 0.20 19.10 8.96
N SER A 58 0.92 19.66 9.95
CA SER A 58 0.36 19.96 11.27
C SER A 58 -0.26 18.68 11.87
N ASP A 59 -1.57 18.64 12.13
CA ASP A 59 -2.28 17.50 12.70
C ASP A 59 -3.08 16.69 11.65
N LYS A 60 -2.89 17.00 10.37
CA LYS A 60 -3.63 16.34 9.27
C LYS A 60 -2.78 15.26 8.63
N VAL A 61 -3.35 14.08 8.47
CA VAL A 61 -2.76 13.00 7.67
C VAL A 61 -2.79 13.37 6.20
N ILE A 62 -1.60 13.45 5.59
CA ILE A 62 -1.41 13.73 4.17
C ILE A 62 -0.77 12.55 3.43
N GLY A 63 -0.38 11.51 4.16
CA GLY A 63 0.14 10.28 3.60
C GLY A 63 0.12 9.15 4.61
N PHE A 64 0.04 7.92 4.09
CA PHE A 64 0.10 6.69 4.87
C PHE A 64 0.84 5.62 4.08
N ALA A 65 1.65 4.84 4.77
CA ALA A 65 2.29 3.66 4.20
C ALA A 65 2.47 2.59 5.26
N CYS A 66 2.38 1.31 4.87
CA CYS A 66 2.71 0.20 5.76
C CYS A 66 3.38 -0.97 5.03
N GLY A 67 4.25 -1.65 5.78
CA GLY A 67 4.82 -2.93 5.42
C GLY A 67 4.09 -4.07 6.11
N PHE A 68 4.18 -5.27 5.54
CA PHE A 68 3.61 -6.49 6.10
C PHE A 68 4.68 -7.58 6.21
N ILE A 69 4.63 -8.33 7.30
CA ILE A 69 5.38 -9.56 7.47
C ILE A 69 4.35 -10.64 7.78
N LYS A 70 4.33 -11.72 7.00
CA LYS A 70 3.44 -12.84 7.30
C LYS A 70 3.81 -13.45 8.64
N ASN A 71 2.80 -13.71 9.48
CA ASN A 71 3.03 -14.23 10.82
C ASN A 71 3.80 -15.55 10.82
N GLU A 72 3.52 -16.44 9.84
CA GLU A 72 4.23 -17.70 9.65
C GLU A 72 5.71 -17.52 9.25
N ASP A 73 6.04 -16.38 8.65
CA ASP A 73 7.39 -16.06 8.14
C ASP A 73 8.18 -15.14 9.08
N LYS A 74 7.62 -14.76 10.23
CA LYS A 74 8.18 -13.70 11.08
C LYS A 74 9.64 -13.92 11.45
N GLU A 75 9.98 -15.14 11.87
CA GLU A 75 11.34 -15.50 12.32
C GLU A 75 12.24 -16.01 11.18
N ASP A 76 11.72 -16.16 9.96
CA ASP A 76 12.48 -16.65 8.82
C ASP A 76 13.03 -15.49 7.98
N ALA A 77 14.33 -15.21 8.13
CA ALA A 77 15.04 -14.18 7.40
C ALA A 77 15.13 -14.44 5.87
N SER A 78 14.92 -15.68 5.42
CA SER A 78 14.87 -16.01 3.99
C SER A 78 13.58 -15.56 3.31
N LYS A 79 12.52 -15.30 4.08
CA LYS A 79 11.24 -14.83 3.59
C LYS A 79 11.18 -13.31 3.51
N PRO A 80 10.58 -12.75 2.46
CA PRO A 80 10.55 -11.30 2.26
C PRO A 80 9.56 -10.61 3.20
N GLY A 81 9.76 -9.31 3.38
CA GLY A 81 8.68 -8.41 3.72
C GLY A 81 7.83 -8.07 2.50
N TYR A 82 6.62 -7.57 2.71
CA TYR A 82 5.68 -7.21 1.64
C TYR A 82 5.29 -5.74 1.73
N PHE A 83 5.30 -5.07 0.58
CA PHE A 83 5.00 -3.65 0.48
C PHE A 83 4.03 -3.39 -0.67
N ASN A 84 2.76 -3.17 -0.35
CA ASN A 84 1.69 -2.92 -1.34
C ASN A 84 0.84 -1.70 -0.97
N THR A 85 1.17 -0.99 0.10
CA THR A 85 0.32 0.07 0.63
C THR A 85 1.12 1.34 0.83
N ILE A 86 0.86 2.33 0.00
CA ILE A 86 1.36 3.70 0.15
C ILE A 86 0.39 4.67 -0.52
N PHE A 87 -0.05 5.65 0.24
CA PHE A 87 -0.96 6.70 -0.20
C PHE A 87 -0.37 8.07 0.15
N VAL A 88 -0.46 9.01 -0.77
CA VAL A 88 -0.12 10.41 -0.52
C VAL A 88 -1.18 11.26 -1.17
N LYS A 89 -1.73 12.19 -0.41
CA LYS A 89 -2.73 13.15 -0.84
C LYS A 89 -2.26 13.87 -2.10
N LYS A 90 -3.14 14.03 -3.08
CA LYS A 90 -2.79 14.43 -4.44
C LYS A 90 -1.94 15.71 -4.51
N GLU A 91 -2.33 16.74 -3.76
CA GLU A 91 -1.64 18.04 -3.71
C GLU A 91 -0.27 18.01 -3.02
N TYR A 92 0.03 16.93 -2.27
CA TYR A 92 1.32 16.73 -1.59
C TYR A 92 2.25 15.74 -2.31
N ARG A 93 1.84 15.22 -3.47
CA ARG A 93 2.68 14.30 -4.26
C ARG A 93 3.88 15.03 -4.85
N ARG A 94 4.90 14.28 -5.27
CA ARG A 94 6.14 14.76 -5.87
C ARG A 94 7.00 15.64 -4.94
N GLN A 95 6.81 15.51 -3.63
CA GLN A 95 7.54 16.21 -2.57
C GLN A 95 8.35 15.25 -1.69
N TYR A 96 8.73 14.09 -2.22
CA TYR A 96 9.51 13.04 -1.53
C TYR A 96 8.83 12.41 -0.31
N ILE A 97 7.56 12.69 -0.02
CA ILE A 97 6.84 12.16 1.14
C ILE A 97 6.77 10.64 1.10
N ALA A 98 6.39 10.07 -0.06
CA ALA A 98 6.34 8.62 -0.24
C ALA A 98 7.71 7.97 0.00
N THR A 99 8.78 8.57 -0.50
CA THR A 99 10.15 8.07 -0.31
C THR A 99 10.55 8.04 1.15
N GLN A 100 10.28 9.12 1.89
CA GLN A 100 10.61 9.19 3.32
C GLN A 100 9.82 8.17 4.15
N MET A 101 8.54 7.93 3.85
CA MET A 101 7.76 6.87 4.50
C MET A 101 8.31 5.49 4.13
N PHE A 102 8.68 5.27 2.87
CA PHE A 102 9.26 4.01 2.42
C PHE A 102 10.62 3.72 3.07
N GLU A 103 11.47 4.71 3.26
CA GLU A 103 12.73 4.57 4.01
C GLU A 103 12.51 4.08 5.44
N LYS A 104 11.46 4.56 6.11
CA LYS A 104 11.05 4.07 7.43
C LYS A 104 10.60 2.60 7.38
N ILE A 105 9.84 2.22 6.35
CA ILE A 105 9.40 0.83 6.15
C ILE A 105 10.61 -0.09 5.88
N VAL A 106 11.56 0.36 5.05
CA VAL A 106 12.81 -0.39 4.80
C VAL A 106 13.60 -0.61 6.09
N ALA A 107 13.72 0.43 6.92
CA ALA A 107 14.38 0.33 8.22
C ALA A 107 13.66 -0.69 9.11
N TRP A 108 12.33 -0.60 9.22
CA TRP A 108 11.51 -1.54 9.99
C TRP A 108 11.66 -2.99 9.50
N PHE A 109 11.70 -3.24 8.18
CA PHE A 109 11.95 -4.58 7.65
C PHE A 109 13.33 -5.12 8.06
N LYS A 110 14.36 -4.28 7.98
CA LYS A 110 15.72 -4.66 8.41
C LYS A 110 15.79 -4.98 9.91
N GLU A 111 15.15 -4.18 10.74
CA GLU A 111 15.04 -4.40 12.20
C GLU A 111 14.31 -5.70 12.53
N ASN A 112 13.38 -6.13 11.66
CA ASN A 112 12.68 -7.41 11.75
C ASN A 112 13.37 -8.55 10.96
N GLY A 113 14.64 -8.40 10.61
CA GLY A 113 15.47 -9.44 9.99
C GLY A 113 15.13 -9.75 8.53
N LYS A 114 14.41 -8.88 7.83
CA LYS A 114 14.05 -9.12 6.42
C LYS A 114 15.11 -8.57 5.47
N ASN A 115 15.57 -9.44 4.55
CA ASN A 115 16.63 -9.12 3.59
C ASN A 115 16.09 -8.77 2.20
N ALA A 116 14.79 -8.91 1.96
CA ALA A 116 14.13 -8.61 0.70
C ALA A 116 12.73 -8.04 0.93
N ILE A 117 12.28 -7.21 -0.01
CA ILE A 117 10.92 -6.65 -0.03
C ILE A 117 10.28 -7.05 -1.35
N ARG A 118 9.02 -7.48 -1.30
CA ARG A 118 8.21 -7.81 -2.49
C ARG A 118 6.94 -6.99 -2.54
N SER A 119 6.58 -6.56 -3.75
CA SER A 119 5.26 -6.03 -4.08
C SER A 119 4.61 -7.02 -5.07
N VAL A 120 3.76 -7.90 -4.56
CA VAL A 120 3.21 -9.04 -5.31
C VAL A 120 1.73 -9.26 -5.00
N PHE A 121 1.03 -9.88 -5.94
CA PHE A 121 -0.40 -10.16 -5.84
C PHE A 121 -0.77 -11.23 -4.78
N LEU A 122 0.13 -12.10 -4.39
CA LEU A 122 -0.06 -13.07 -3.31
C LEU A 122 0.46 -12.55 -1.96
N GLY A 123 0.55 -11.24 -1.83
CA GLY A 123 0.94 -10.60 -0.57
C GLY A 123 -0.14 -10.71 0.51
N PRO A 124 0.19 -10.41 1.76
CA PRO A 124 -0.74 -10.48 2.87
C PRO A 124 -1.84 -9.42 2.86
N CYS A 125 -1.71 -8.37 2.04
CA CYS A 125 -2.71 -7.34 1.86
C CYS A 125 -2.86 -7.04 0.36
N ASN A 126 -4.00 -7.42 -0.20
CA ASN A 126 -4.30 -7.26 -1.62
C ASN A 126 -5.50 -6.34 -1.79
N TRP A 127 -5.24 -5.08 -2.10
CA TRP A 127 -6.30 -4.09 -2.31
C TRP A 127 -7.21 -4.50 -3.46
N PRO A 128 -8.53 -4.53 -3.28
CA PRO A 128 -9.46 -4.82 -4.38
C PRO A 128 -9.49 -3.64 -5.37
N TRP A 129 -9.52 -3.97 -6.65
CA TRP A 129 -9.44 -2.98 -7.73
C TRP A 129 -10.26 -3.38 -8.96
N TYR A 130 -10.43 -2.43 -9.85
CA TYR A 130 -11.08 -2.64 -11.14
C TYR A 130 -10.04 -2.86 -12.25
N VAL A 131 -10.41 -3.61 -13.28
CA VAL A 131 -9.58 -3.70 -14.49
C VAL A 131 -9.50 -2.33 -15.14
N PRO A 132 -8.29 -1.77 -15.39
CA PRO A 132 -8.16 -0.47 -16.03
C PRO A 132 -8.85 -0.41 -17.39
N GLU A 133 -9.37 0.76 -17.76
CA GLU A 133 -10.03 1.03 -19.03
C GLU A 133 -11.31 0.21 -19.31
N THR A 134 -11.90 -0.37 -18.28
CA THR A 134 -13.19 -1.04 -18.32
C THR A 134 -14.23 -0.30 -17.48
N ASP A 135 -15.52 -0.53 -17.75
CA ASP A 135 -16.59 0.03 -16.94
C ASP A 135 -16.71 -0.73 -15.59
N LYS A 136 -15.81 -0.40 -14.66
CA LYS A 136 -15.75 -0.98 -13.31
C LYS A 136 -15.78 -2.52 -13.29
N HIS A 137 -15.14 -3.15 -14.27
CA HIS A 137 -15.04 -4.60 -14.30
C HIS A 137 -14.12 -5.10 -13.19
N ASN A 138 -14.61 -6.04 -12.40
CA ASN A 138 -13.85 -6.60 -11.29
C ASN A 138 -12.60 -7.34 -11.78
N HIS A 139 -11.45 -6.96 -11.23
CA HIS A 139 -10.25 -7.76 -11.44
C HIS A 139 -10.35 -9.09 -10.65
N PRO A 140 -10.04 -10.23 -11.24
CA PRO A 140 -10.20 -11.53 -10.60
C PRO A 140 -9.13 -11.84 -9.54
N GLY A 141 -8.74 -10.87 -8.75
CA GLY A 141 -7.99 -11.11 -7.52
C GLY A 141 -6.47 -10.96 -7.60
N CYS A 142 -5.93 -10.34 -8.62
CA CYS A 142 -4.49 -10.09 -8.68
C CYS A 142 -4.18 -8.60 -8.68
N PRO A 143 -3.78 -8.01 -7.57
CA PRO A 143 -3.19 -6.69 -7.59
C PRO A 143 -1.77 -6.79 -8.18
N ALA A 144 -1.67 -6.82 -9.49
CA ALA A 144 -0.45 -6.42 -10.16
C ALA A 144 -0.30 -4.91 -10.00
N VAL A 145 0.90 -4.40 -10.17
CA VAL A 145 1.13 -2.97 -10.28
C VAL A 145 0.92 -2.59 -11.74
N PRO A 146 -0.10 -1.81 -12.10
CA PRO A 146 -0.30 -1.44 -13.49
C PRO A 146 0.91 -0.67 -14.02
N ILE A 147 1.39 -1.07 -15.18
CA ILE A 147 2.50 -0.41 -15.87
C ILE A 147 2.10 1.06 -16.16
N ASN A 148 3.07 1.96 -16.08
CA ASN A 148 2.89 3.41 -16.31
C ASN A 148 2.04 4.14 -15.26
N THR A 149 1.78 3.55 -14.11
CA THR A 149 1.18 4.26 -12.98
C THR A 149 2.22 4.96 -12.10
N PRO A 150 1.82 5.96 -11.30
CA PRO A 150 2.71 6.57 -10.32
C PRO A 150 3.33 5.57 -9.35
N TYR A 151 2.58 4.52 -8.98
CA TYR A 151 3.09 3.47 -8.09
C TYR A 151 4.15 2.59 -8.78
N TYR A 152 3.96 2.24 -10.06
CA TYR A 152 4.96 1.52 -10.84
C TYR A 152 6.30 2.29 -10.90
N PHE A 153 6.24 3.59 -11.21
CA PHE A 153 7.42 4.43 -11.25
C PHE A 153 8.04 4.65 -9.86
N PHE A 154 7.23 4.70 -8.82
CA PHE A 154 7.72 4.75 -7.46
C PHE A 154 8.54 3.51 -7.10
N LEU A 155 8.03 2.31 -7.39
CA LEU A 155 8.73 1.06 -7.14
C LEU A 155 10.04 0.97 -7.92
N THR A 156 10.03 1.24 -9.22
CA THR A 156 11.23 1.17 -10.06
C THR A 156 12.32 2.18 -9.65
N ARG A 157 11.94 3.35 -9.15
CA ARG A 157 12.88 4.33 -8.60
C ARG A 157 13.45 3.96 -7.24
N ASN A 158 12.83 3.03 -6.54
CA ASN A 158 13.29 2.49 -5.26
C ASN A 158 13.87 1.07 -5.43
N ASP A 159 14.52 0.81 -6.57
CA ASP A 159 15.26 -0.41 -6.90
C ASP A 159 14.42 -1.71 -6.90
N PHE A 160 13.10 -1.61 -7.08
CA PHE A 160 12.31 -2.79 -7.38
C PHE A 160 12.47 -3.20 -8.85
N HIS A 161 12.69 -4.48 -9.06
CA HIS A 161 12.78 -5.07 -10.39
C HIS A 161 11.54 -5.92 -10.68
N ALA A 162 10.90 -5.70 -11.83
CA ALA A 162 9.80 -6.53 -12.28
C ALA A 162 10.30 -7.97 -12.54
N GLN A 163 9.63 -8.95 -11.92
CA GLN A 163 9.96 -10.38 -12.08
C GLN A 163 9.04 -11.10 -13.07
N GLY A 164 7.95 -10.45 -13.48
CA GLY A 164 7.00 -10.99 -14.44
C GLY A 164 5.96 -9.95 -14.84
N HIS A 165 5.26 -10.23 -15.93
CA HIS A 165 4.14 -9.45 -16.42
C HIS A 165 2.90 -10.35 -16.49
N ILE A 166 1.74 -9.75 -16.23
CA ILE A 166 0.43 -10.40 -16.35
C ILE A 166 -0.40 -9.54 -17.29
N ASP A 167 -0.90 -10.12 -18.34
CA ASP A 167 -1.82 -9.47 -19.27
C ASP A 167 -3.25 -9.89 -18.93
N ALA A 168 -4.13 -8.91 -18.77
CA ALA A 168 -5.56 -9.13 -18.58
C ALA A 168 -6.27 -8.89 -19.91
N PHE A 169 -6.99 -9.89 -20.38
CA PHE A 169 -7.82 -9.79 -21.59
C PHE A 169 -9.27 -9.61 -21.18
N HIS A 170 -9.93 -8.62 -21.77
CA HIS A 170 -11.35 -8.33 -21.58
C HIS A 170 -12.07 -8.45 -22.93
N LEU A 171 -13.13 -9.25 -22.95
CA LEU A 171 -14.04 -9.35 -24.09
C LEU A 171 -15.40 -8.75 -23.69
N PRO A 172 -15.75 -7.54 -24.15
CA PRO A 172 -17.09 -7.02 -23.96
C PRO A 172 -18.09 -7.87 -24.79
N LEU A 173 -19.19 -8.28 -24.16
CA LEU A 173 -20.28 -9.03 -24.79
C LEU A 173 -21.47 -8.12 -25.04
#